data_cd0a1f0b6d70cc3797296aa8bf5140c5
#
_entry.id   cd0a1f0b6d70cc3797296aa8bf5140c5
#
_cell.length_a   1.000
_cell.length_b   1.000
_cell.length_c   1.000
_cell.angle_alpha   90.00
_cell.angle_beta   90.00
_cell.angle_gamma   90.00
#
_symmetry.space_group_name_H-M   'P 1'
#
loop_
_entity.id
_entity.type
_entity.pdbx_description
1 polymer ?
#
loop_
_entity_poly.entity_id
_entity_poly.type
_entity_poly.pdbx_seq_one_letter_code
_entity_poly.pdbx_strand_id
1 'polypeptide(L)'
;MCGIVGYIGNNEKKQIILNGLKELEYRGYDSAGMAVMQEGELSFFKAVGKLENLANKCTDFESQGYGFAIGHTRWATHGKPTEINAHPHLGQYSCVIHNGIIENYKEIKDKLEKEGVSFLSQTDTEVIVQLFEFYARNLGVFEAWQKTIKELRGAFATLLVAKKDPNHVYFAKNAAPLIIGKNANKEWYFSSGDAPLIGNCDEVMYLEDLSLGYASKDELVVYENDVLKSLCFSKLSGDKAYAKKDGFRFFMEKEIYEQSRVMSEVLMGRIQGDEVVFDELNNEDLSQVDEITLCACGTSYHAAMASAYLFERVAKVKAKVEIASEFRYREAIIKKDSLFIVISQSGETADTLEALKIAKEQGAKTFAICNVDNSNIVRLAHLSLLTRAGIEKGVASTKAFATQVLTLWMLAIFMAQKRNLNVSAEIKALLHTPNCVNVKQALHEKIHRLSKRYLDGHGFFFIGRDVFYPLALEGALKLKELSYLHAEGYPAGEMKHGPIALADSKLYTIALMPKHMLYEKTKSNVEELIARDSTVLSISPLEFDLSDDFIKTNEQDHYMCEFFEMMVITQLLAMEISIRLGNDVDMPRNLAKSVTVE
;
A
#
# COMPACT_ATOMS: atom_id res chain seq x y z
N MET A 1 -2.75 8.26 -1.26
CA MET A 1 -3.32 8.43 0.10
C MET A 1 -2.63 9.60 0.78
N CYS A 2 -3.34 10.34 1.63
CA CYS A 2 -2.79 11.46 2.37
C CYS A 2 -2.18 11.02 3.72
N GLY A 3 -1.39 11.89 4.36
CA GLY A 3 -0.87 11.68 5.71
C GLY A 3 -1.43 12.71 6.68
N ILE A 4 -1.95 12.27 7.83
CA ILE A 4 -2.35 13.11 8.95
C ILE A 4 -1.36 12.92 10.08
N VAL A 5 -0.93 14.05 10.68
CA VAL A 5 -0.22 14.10 11.96
C VAL A 5 -0.82 15.21 12.81
N GLY A 6 -1.09 14.93 14.08
CA GLY A 6 -1.53 15.90 15.07
C GLY A 6 -0.73 15.76 16.36
N TYR A 7 -0.60 16.85 17.11
CA TYR A 7 0.11 16.87 18.39
C TYR A 7 -0.50 17.86 19.36
N ILE A 8 -0.60 17.45 20.62
CA ILE A 8 -0.98 18.30 21.76
C ILE A 8 0.09 18.16 22.83
N GLY A 9 0.77 19.25 23.18
CA GLY A 9 1.81 19.19 24.19
C GLY A 9 2.67 20.44 24.25
N ASN A 10 3.81 20.31 24.95
CA ASN A 10 4.73 21.42 25.24
C ASN A 10 5.96 21.48 24.31
N ASN A 11 6.23 20.41 23.57
CA ASN A 11 7.40 20.33 22.69
C ASN A 11 7.24 21.21 21.44
N GLU A 12 8.32 21.40 20.68
CA GLU A 12 8.34 22.16 19.42
C GLU A 12 7.41 21.51 18.38
N LYS A 13 6.24 22.11 18.18
CA LYS A 13 5.15 21.53 17.39
C LYS A 13 5.49 21.43 15.90
N LYS A 14 6.12 22.48 15.35
CA LYS A 14 6.59 22.49 13.96
C LYS A 14 7.45 21.26 13.66
N GLN A 15 8.43 21.00 14.51
CA GLN A 15 9.35 19.88 14.29
C GLN A 15 8.68 18.52 14.41
N ILE A 16 7.76 18.36 15.38
CA ILE A 16 6.99 17.12 15.54
C ILE A 16 6.13 16.87 14.31
N ILE A 17 5.42 17.88 13.82
CA ILE A 17 4.59 17.74 12.62
C ILE A 17 5.44 17.44 11.39
N LEU A 18 6.51 18.17 11.13
CA LEU A 18 7.37 17.93 9.97
C LEU A 18 8.02 16.54 10.02
N ASN A 19 8.51 16.12 11.17
CA ASN A 19 9.10 14.78 11.34
C ASN A 19 8.04 13.68 11.13
N GLY A 20 6.85 13.85 11.70
CA GLY A 20 5.75 12.89 11.53
C GLY A 20 5.27 12.82 10.08
N LEU A 21 5.10 13.96 9.42
CA LEU A 21 4.71 14.01 8.01
C LEU A 21 5.78 13.40 7.10
N LYS A 22 7.07 13.53 7.45
CA LYS A 22 8.16 12.90 6.70
C LYS A 22 8.06 11.37 6.70
N GLU A 23 7.59 10.77 7.79
CA GLU A 23 7.34 9.32 7.85
C GLU A 23 6.13 8.89 7.01
N LEU A 24 5.23 9.82 6.64
CA LEU A 24 4.05 9.58 5.83
C LEU A 24 4.14 10.15 4.40
N GLU A 25 5.22 10.86 4.05
CA GLU A 25 5.35 11.57 2.76
C GLU A 25 5.19 10.62 1.55
N TYR A 26 5.64 9.37 1.66
CA TYR A 26 5.46 8.35 0.63
C TYR A 26 3.97 8.06 0.30
N ARG A 27 3.04 8.49 1.15
CA ARG A 27 1.59 8.36 0.93
C ARG A 27 1.00 9.47 0.07
N GLY A 28 1.62 10.67 0.07
CA GLY A 28 1.16 11.81 -0.71
C GLY A 28 2.18 12.94 -0.66
N TYR A 29 2.53 13.49 -1.80
CA TYR A 29 3.59 14.50 -1.97
C TYR A 29 3.23 15.58 -3.00
N ASP A 30 1.94 15.73 -3.31
CA ASP A 30 1.44 16.77 -4.24
C ASP A 30 1.38 18.15 -3.57
N SER A 31 1.11 18.17 -2.29
CA SER A 31 1.19 19.37 -1.43
C SER A 31 1.27 18.96 0.04
N ALA A 32 1.75 19.87 0.87
CA ALA A 32 1.79 19.70 2.32
C ALA A 32 1.38 20.99 3.03
N GLY A 33 0.91 20.86 4.28
CA GLY A 33 0.69 22.04 5.11
C GLY A 33 0.45 21.67 6.57
N MET A 34 0.51 22.66 7.41
CA MET A 34 0.27 22.54 8.85
C MET A 34 -0.44 23.76 9.40
N ALA A 35 -1.14 23.58 10.51
CA ALA A 35 -1.62 24.65 11.37
C ALA A 35 -1.15 24.43 12.81
N VAL A 36 -0.85 25.53 13.50
CA VAL A 36 -0.43 25.55 14.89
C VAL A 36 -1.34 26.51 15.66
N MET A 37 -1.93 26.03 16.74
CA MET A 37 -2.69 26.81 17.71
C MET A 37 -1.83 26.97 18.97
N GLN A 38 -1.49 28.20 19.28
CA GLN A 38 -0.70 28.53 20.45
C GLN A 38 -1.17 29.86 21.04
N GLU A 39 -1.37 29.93 22.35
CA GLU A 39 -1.83 31.15 23.05
C GLU A 39 -3.12 31.76 22.45
N GLY A 40 -4.00 30.90 21.88
CA GLY A 40 -5.24 31.31 21.21
C GLY A 40 -5.08 31.81 19.78
N GLU A 41 -3.85 31.91 19.28
CA GLU A 41 -3.56 32.31 17.91
C GLU A 41 -3.35 31.08 16.99
N LEU A 42 -3.92 31.16 15.79
CA LEU A 42 -3.82 30.12 14.76
C LEU A 42 -2.91 30.59 13.63
N SER A 43 -1.76 29.92 13.52
CA SER A 43 -0.82 30.09 12.41
C SER A 43 -0.91 28.92 11.45
N PHE A 44 -0.78 29.14 10.14
CA PHE A 44 -0.82 28.08 9.15
C PHE A 44 0.17 28.29 8.00
N PHE A 45 0.64 27.19 7.43
CA PHE A 45 1.59 27.16 6.33
C PHE A 45 1.15 26.10 5.33
N LYS A 46 1.25 26.42 4.04
CA LYS A 46 0.90 25.51 2.93
C LYS A 46 1.97 25.61 1.84
N ALA A 47 2.29 24.48 1.21
CA ALA A 47 3.21 24.43 0.07
C ALA A 47 2.75 23.38 -0.94
N VAL A 48 2.98 23.65 -2.22
CA VAL A 48 2.83 22.68 -3.30
C VAL A 48 4.10 21.84 -3.41
N GLY A 49 3.97 20.56 -3.75
CA GLY A 49 5.06 19.62 -3.89
C GLY A 49 5.49 18.97 -2.59
N LYS A 50 6.75 18.53 -2.54
CA LYS A 50 7.31 17.75 -1.44
C LYS A 50 7.33 18.53 -0.11
N LEU A 51 7.39 17.79 1.00
CA LEU A 51 7.40 18.31 2.36
C LEU A 51 8.52 19.33 2.61
N GLU A 52 9.64 19.21 1.91
CA GLU A 52 10.74 20.17 1.98
C GLU A 52 10.30 21.61 1.66
N ASN A 53 9.37 21.78 0.71
CA ASN A 53 8.82 23.09 0.36
C ASN A 53 8.03 23.70 1.53
N LEU A 54 7.30 22.88 2.30
CA LEU A 54 6.63 23.33 3.53
C LEU A 54 7.66 23.70 4.61
N ALA A 55 8.69 22.87 4.82
CA ALA A 55 9.73 23.12 5.79
C ALA A 55 10.45 24.46 5.52
N ASN A 56 10.75 24.75 4.26
CA ASN A 56 11.35 26.02 3.84
C ASN A 56 10.44 27.23 4.13
N LYS A 57 9.11 27.09 3.95
CA LYS A 57 8.14 28.17 4.22
C LYS A 57 7.99 28.51 5.70
N CYS A 58 8.26 27.57 6.59
CA CYS A 58 8.11 27.75 8.04
C CYS A 58 9.46 27.80 8.78
N THR A 59 10.58 28.06 8.09
CA THR A 59 11.93 28.05 8.68
C THR A 59 12.02 28.92 9.92
N ASP A 60 11.56 30.16 9.85
CA ASP A 60 11.67 31.16 10.92
C ASP A 60 10.54 31.08 11.96
N PHE A 61 9.61 30.13 11.80
CA PHE A 61 8.50 29.97 12.74
C PHE A 61 8.92 29.10 13.91
N GLU A 62 8.66 29.54 15.13
CA GLU A 62 8.89 28.81 16.37
C GLU A 62 7.54 28.53 17.08
N SER A 63 7.42 27.38 17.72
CA SER A 63 6.17 26.93 18.36
C SER A 63 6.41 26.17 19.66
N GLN A 64 7.27 26.73 20.53
CA GLN A 64 7.55 26.19 21.87
C GLN A 64 6.42 26.50 22.86
N GLY A 65 6.35 25.74 23.95
CA GLY A 65 5.31 25.87 24.97
C GLY A 65 4.05 25.09 24.63
N TYR A 66 3.04 25.16 25.50
CA TYR A 66 1.80 24.39 25.32
C TYR A 66 0.99 24.87 24.11
N GLY A 67 0.46 23.94 23.37
CA GLY A 67 -0.40 24.20 22.23
C GLY A 67 -0.68 22.95 21.39
N PHE A 68 -1.29 23.15 20.24
CA PHE A 68 -1.66 22.10 19.30
C PHE A 68 -1.06 22.34 17.93
N ALA A 69 -0.86 21.26 17.21
CA ALA A 69 -0.58 21.34 15.79
C ALA A 69 -1.24 20.19 15.03
N ILE A 70 -1.69 20.51 13.83
CA ILE A 70 -2.19 19.52 12.85
C ILE A 70 -1.46 19.71 11.54
N GLY A 71 -1.09 18.63 10.88
CA GLY A 71 -0.36 18.65 9.64
C GLY A 71 -0.80 17.56 8.67
N HIS A 72 -0.59 17.83 7.39
CA HIS A 72 -1.11 17.00 6.32
C HIS A 72 -0.15 16.95 5.13
N THR A 73 0.00 15.76 4.53
CA THR A 73 0.56 15.57 3.19
C THR A 73 -0.54 15.07 2.27
N ARG A 74 -0.68 15.69 1.10
CA ARG A 74 -1.80 15.47 0.20
C ARG A 74 -1.41 14.65 -1.03
N TRP A 75 -2.23 13.67 -1.35
CA TRP A 75 -2.38 13.09 -2.68
C TRP A 75 -3.70 13.59 -3.26
N ALA A 76 -3.64 14.31 -4.37
CA ALA A 76 -4.79 15.06 -4.88
C ALA A 76 -5.83 14.13 -5.52
N THR A 77 -7.03 14.09 -4.95
CA THR A 77 -8.22 13.43 -5.51
C THR A 77 -9.16 14.44 -6.17
N HIS A 78 -9.49 15.55 -5.47
CA HIS A 78 -10.34 16.62 -5.92
C HIS A 78 -9.57 17.94 -5.98
N GLY A 79 -9.55 18.60 -7.13
CA GLY A 79 -8.81 19.84 -7.34
C GLY A 79 -7.30 19.65 -7.54
N LYS A 80 -6.72 20.44 -8.44
CA LYS A 80 -5.28 20.40 -8.78
C LYS A 80 -4.40 20.69 -7.56
N PRO A 81 -3.14 20.23 -7.51
CA PRO A 81 -2.20 20.58 -6.45
C PRO A 81 -1.81 22.08 -6.54
N THR A 82 -2.52 22.89 -5.77
CA THR A 82 -2.29 24.33 -5.58
C THR A 82 -2.30 24.64 -4.09
N GLU A 83 -1.78 25.80 -3.65
CA GLU A 83 -1.79 26.18 -2.24
C GLU A 83 -3.20 26.32 -1.69
N ILE A 84 -4.16 26.81 -2.50
CA ILE A 84 -5.57 26.93 -2.09
C ILE A 84 -6.16 25.56 -1.80
N ASN A 85 -5.83 24.56 -2.60
CA ASN A 85 -6.31 23.20 -2.47
C ASN A 85 -5.47 22.33 -1.49
N ALA A 86 -4.35 22.86 -0.97
CA ALA A 86 -3.58 22.19 0.08
C ALA A 86 -4.28 22.32 1.44
N HIS A 87 -4.11 21.30 2.30
CA HIS A 87 -4.56 21.35 3.69
C HIS A 87 -3.60 22.16 4.57
N PRO A 88 -4.06 22.72 5.69
CA PRO A 88 -5.44 22.72 6.19
C PRO A 88 -6.37 23.62 5.38
N HIS A 89 -7.65 23.24 5.30
CA HIS A 89 -8.70 24.13 4.81
C HIS A 89 -9.18 25.04 5.93
N LEU A 90 -9.39 26.30 5.60
CA LEU A 90 -9.65 27.37 6.57
C LEU A 90 -11.11 27.80 6.49
N GLY A 91 -11.71 27.95 7.66
CA GLY A 91 -12.90 28.77 7.87
C GLY A 91 -12.53 30.17 8.36
N GLN A 92 -13.47 30.89 8.92
CA GLN A 92 -13.23 32.22 9.50
C GLN A 92 -12.42 32.14 10.81
N TYR A 93 -12.67 31.11 11.63
CA TYR A 93 -12.03 30.94 12.94
C TYR A 93 -11.62 29.50 13.24
N SER A 94 -11.67 28.63 12.27
CA SER A 94 -11.30 27.21 12.40
C SER A 94 -10.51 26.72 11.20
N CYS A 95 -9.85 25.58 11.35
CA CYS A 95 -9.24 24.89 10.24
C CYS A 95 -9.34 23.37 10.40
N VAL A 96 -9.33 22.66 9.26
CA VAL A 96 -9.49 21.21 9.20
C VAL A 96 -8.45 20.59 8.27
N ILE A 97 -7.97 19.41 8.65
CA ILE A 97 -7.27 18.49 7.76
C ILE A 97 -8.09 17.21 7.62
N HIS A 98 -8.00 16.56 6.46
CA HIS A 98 -8.83 15.42 6.13
C HIS A 98 -8.10 14.45 5.21
N ASN A 99 -8.16 13.18 5.54
CA ASN A 99 -7.86 12.05 4.66
C ASN A 99 -9.18 11.38 4.28
N GLY A 100 -9.44 11.18 3.01
CA GLY A 100 -10.65 10.51 2.56
C GLY A 100 -11.32 11.21 1.39
N ILE A 101 -12.60 10.89 1.18
CA ILE A 101 -13.47 11.53 0.20
C ILE A 101 -14.84 11.75 0.85
N ILE A 102 -15.34 12.97 0.80
CA ILE A 102 -16.70 13.32 1.19
C ILE A 102 -17.63 13.20 -0.03
N GLU A 103 -18.31 12.08 -0.16
CA GLU A 103 -19.11 11.74 -1.34
C GLU A 103 -20.25 12.73 -1.60
N ASN A 104 -20.88 13.23 -0.54
CA ASN A 104 -21.98 14.18 -0.63
C ASN A 104 -21.55 15.66 -0.56
N TYR A 105 -20.26 15.95 -0.87
CA TYR A 105 -19.73 17.31 -0.75
C TYR A 105 -20.48 18.33 -1.62
N LYS A 106 -20.96 17.94 -2.80
CA LYS A 106 -21.73 18.84 -3.68
C LYS A 106 -23.06 19.23 -3.06
N GLU A 107 -23.80 18.28 -2.49
CA GLU A 107 -25.07 18.53 -1.81
C GLU A 107 -24.89 19.49 -0.64
N ILE A 108 -23.83 19.29 0.17
CA ILE A 108 -23.49 20.16 1.30
C ILE A 108 -23.07 21.54 0.80
N LYS A 109 -22.26 21.62 -0.23
CA LYS A 109 -21.81 22.87 -0.83
C LYS A 109 -23.00 23.70 -1.34
N ASP A 110 -23.87 23.09 -2.15
CA ASP A 110 -25.07 23.75 -2.69
C ASP A 110 -26.01 24.26 -1.59
N LYS A 111 -26.14 23.52 -0.48
CA LYS A 111 -26.88 23.90 0.71
C LYS A 111 -26.28 25.16 1.35
N LEU A 112 -24.98 25.15 1.59
CA LEU A 112 -24.28 26.24 2.27
C LEU A 112 -24.14 27.50 1.41
N GLU A 113 -23.99 27.37 0.09
CA GLU A 113 -23.99 28.51 -0.84
C GLU A 113 -25.33 29.24 -0.86
N LYS A 114 -26.46 28.51 -0.73
CA LYS A 114 -27.81 29.12 -0.56
C LYS A 114 -27.95 29.90 0.75
N GLU A 115 -27.18 29.53 1.77
CA GLU A 115 -27.11 30.23 3.06
C GLU A 115 -26.01 31.32 3.09
N GLY A 116 -25.45 31.66 1.92
CA GLY A 116 -24.47 32.73 1.76
C GLY A 116 -23.04 32.38 2.15
N VAL A 117 -22.68 31.09 2.27
CA VAL A 117 -21.31 30.64 2.53
C VAL A 117 -20.53 30.59 1.22
N SER A 118 -19.33 31.15 1.19
CA SER A 118 -18.45 31.14 0.04
C SER A 118 -17.37 30.07 0.19
N PHE A 119 -16.99 29.42 -0.90
CA PHE A 119 -15.93 28.41 -0.97
C PHE A 119 -14.76 28.94 -1.79
N LEU A 120 -13.55 28.68 -1.34
CA LEU A 120 -12.29 29.11 -1.98
C LEU A 120 -11.62 28.00 -2.77
N SER A 121 -11.72 26.76 -2.30
CA SER A 121 -11.03 25.61 -2.89
C SER A 121 -11.94 24.79 -3.82
N GLN A 122 -11.30 23.90 -4.54
CA GLN A 122 -11.96 22.90 -5.40
C GLN A 122 -12.05 21.52 -4.73
N THR A 123 -11.72 21.43 -3.43
CA THR A 123 -11.68 20.17 -2.72
C THR A 123 -13.02 19.85 -2.07
N ASP A 124 -13.26 18.58 -1.87
CA ASP A 124 -14.37 18.08 -1.06
C ASP A 124 -14.20 18.40 0.44
N THR A 125 -12.97 18.56 0.90
CA THR A 125 -12.63 18.80 2.31
C THR A 125 -13.16 20.12 2.85
N GLU A 126 -13.20 21.18 2.03
CA GLU A 126 -13.60 22.51 2.50
C GLU A 126 -15.04 22.53 3.05
N VAL A 127 -15.91 21.62 2.56
CA VAL A 127 -17.28 21.54 3.10
C VAL A 127 -17.32 21.19 4.59
N ILE A 128 -16.31 20.48 5.11
CA ILE A 128 -16.24 20.09 6.52
C ILE A 128 -16.13 21.32 7.42
N VAL A 129 -15.16 22.20 7.13
CA VAL A 129 -14.92 23.38 7.94
C VAL A 129 -16.05 24.40 7.77
N GLN A 130 -16.58 24.56 6.57
CA GLN A 130 -17.68 25.49 6.31
C GLN A 130 -19.00 25.04 6.98
N LEU A 131 -19.28 23.72 6.94
CA LEU A 131 -20.47 23.14 7.60
C LEU A 131 -20.33 23.23 9.13
N PHE A 132 -19.13 22.97 9.67
CA PHE A 132 -18.85 23.15 11.09
C PHE A 132 -19.11 24.60 11.53
N GLU A 133 -18.55 25.57 10.83
CA GLU A 133 -18.75 26.98 11.18
C GLU A 133 -20.21 27.45 11.02
N PHE A 134 -20.92 26.90 10.04
CA PHE A 134 -22.34 27.14 9.87
C PHE A 134 -23.13 26.69 11.12
N TYR A 135 -22.87 25.48 11.62
CA TYR A 135 -23.54 25.02 12.85
C TYR A 135 -23.04 25.71 14.10
N ALA A 136 -21.78 26.04 14.22
CA ALA A 136 -21.20 26.74 15.37
C ALA A 136 -21.61 28.23 15.46
N ARG A 137 -22.49 28.73 14.57
CA ARG A 137 -23.21 30.01 14.74
C ARG A 137 -24.20 29.94 15.88
N ASN A 138 -24.84 28.77 16.08
CA ASN A 138 -25.98 28.62 16.99
C ASN A 138 -25.79 27.49 18.02
N LEU A 139 -24.73 26.68 17.91
CA LEU A 139 -24.44 25.53 18.76
C LEU A 139 -23.09 25.71 19.44
N GLY A 140 -22.88 24.96 20.54
CA GLY A 140 -21.56 24.78 21.14
C GLY A 140 -20.59 24.10 20.16
N VAL A 141 -19.28 24.29 20.35
CA VAL A 141 -18.24 23.82 19.40
C VAL A 141 -18.31 22.30 19.21
N PHE A 142 -18.41 21.54 20.29
CA PHE A 142 -18.49 20.09 20.19
C PHE A 142 -19.82 19.62 19.57
N GLU A 143 -20.95 20.24 19.93
CA GLU A 143 -22.26 19.93 19.36
C GLU A 143 -22.29 20.22 17.85
N ALA A 144 -21.69 21.33 17.42
CA ALA A 144 -21.53 21.69 16.02
C ALA A 144 -20.69 20.66 15.28
N TRP A 145 -19.60 20.16 15.92
CA TRP A 145 -18.76 19.11 15.38
C TRP A 145 -19.53 17.80 15.19
N GLN A 146 -20.23 17.35 16.23
CA GLN A 146 -21.06 16.14 16.16
C GLN A 146 -22.08 16.22 15.02
N LYS A 147 -22.74 17.37 14.88
CA LYS A 147 -23.73 17.58 13.82
C LYS A 147 -23.09 17.61 12.42
N THR A 148 -21.92 18.21 12.29
CA THR A 148 -21.14 18.20 11.06
C THR A 148 -20.84 16.77 10.63
N ILE A 149 -20.25 15.98 11.50
CA ILE A 149 -19.83 14.60 11.19
C ILE A 149 -21.02 13.72 10.79
N LYS A 150 -22.17 13.89 11.43
CA LYS A 150 -23.39 13.13 11.09
C LYS A 150 -23.96 13.41 9.70
N GLU A 151 -23.66 14.57 9.10
CA GLU A 151 -24.08 14.88 7.73
C GLU A 151 -23.11 14.38 6.66
N LEU A 152 -21.87 14.08 7.03
CA LEU A 152 -20.87 13.60 6.07
C LEU A 152 -21.16 12.16 5.64
N ARG A 153 -21.00 11.88 4.34
CA ARG A 153 -21.01 10.51 3.78
C ARG A 153 -19.67 10.23 3.11
N GLY A 154 -19.21 8.99 3.21
CA GLY A 154 -17.95 8.53 2.62
C GLY A 154 -16.89 8.19 3.64
N ALA A 155 -15.66 8.00 3.16
CA ALA A 155 -14.52 7.68 4.00
C ALA A 155 -13.80 8.94 4.45
N PHE A 156 -13.56 9.08 5.77
CA PHE A 156 -12.83 10.22 6.32
C PHE A 156 -12.07 9.90 7.61
N ALA A 157 -10.90 10.51 7.75
CA ALA A 157 -10.21 10.74 9.02
C ALA A 157 -9.87 12.23 9.07
N THR A 158 -10.26 12.94 10.12
CA THR A 158 -10.18 14.39 10.16
C THR A 158 -9.79 14.91 11.53
N LEU A 159 -8.98 15.99 11.54
CA LEU A 159 -8.68 16.78 12.73
C LEU A 159 -9.09 18.24 12.48
N LEU A 160 -9.77 18.83 13.46
CA LEU A 160 -10.22 20.22 13.43
C LEU A 160 -9.74 20.95 14.68
N VAL A 161 -9.31 22.19 14.49
CA VAL A 161 -9.00 23.15 15.56
C VAL A 161 -9.79 24.45 15.33
N ALA A 162 -10.26 25.08 16.41
CA ALA A 162 -11.09 26.26 16.33
C ALA A 162 -10.68 27.34 17.37
N LYS A 163 -10.54 28.61 16.95
CA LYS A 163 -10.26 29.74 17.85
C LYS A 163 -11.33 29.97 18.92
N LYS A 164 -12.59 29.56 18.65
CA LYS A 164 -13.65 29.62 19.64
C LYS A 164 -13.48 28.64 20.80
N ASP A 165 -12.66 27.62 20.60
CA ASP A 165 -12.30 26.65 21.62
C ASP A 165 -10.82 26.28 21.49
N PRO A 166 -9.92 27.15 21.95
CA PRO A 166 -8.48 27.02 21.74
C PRO A 166 -7.82 25.95 22.63
N ASN A 167 -8.61 25.18 23.40
CA ASN A 167 -8.13 24.15 24.30
C ASN A 167 -8.34 22.73 23.78
N HIS A 168 -9.04 22.55 22.66
CA HIS A 168 -9.39 21.24 22.13
C HIS A 168 -8.96 21.05 20.67
N VAL A 169 -8.54 19.84 20.36
CA VAL A 169 -8.46 19.31 18.99
C VAL A 169 -9.60 18.32 18.84
N TYR A 170 -10.45 18.56 17.86
CA TYR A 170 -11.58 17.70 17.52
C TYR A 170 -11.15 16.70 16.45
N PHE A 171 -11.64 15.47 16.54
CA PHE A 171 -11.35 14.43 15.58
C PHE A 171 -12.59 13.62 15.22
N ALA A 172 -12.57 13.02 14.04
CA ALA A 172 -13.55 12.01 13.65
C ALA A 172 -12.96 11.06 12.62
N LYS A 173 -13.50 9.83 12.58
CA LYS A 173 -13.01 8.76 11.70
C LYS A 173 -14.17 7.87 11.24
N ASN A 174 -14.18 7.61 9.91
CA ASN A 174 -15.00 6.59 9.28
C ASN A 174 -14.24 6.01 8.07
N ALA A 175 -14.03 4.70 8.02
CA ALA A 175 -13.33 3.95 6.96
C ALA A 175 -11.86 4.36 6.70
N ALA A 176 -11.43 5.59 6.96
CA ALA A 176 -10.02 6.01 6.84
C ALA A 176 -9.29 5.88 8.19
N PRO A 177 -8.00 5.48 8.24
CA PRO A 177 -7.30 5.21 9.50
C PRO A 177 -6.98 6.49 10.27
N LEU A 178 -7.20 6.44 11.60
CA LEU A 178 -6.75 7.42 12.57
C LEU A 178 -6.39 6.74 13.89
N ILE A 179 -5.22 7.04 14.40
CA ILE A 179 -4.63 6.46 15.60
C ILE A 179 -4.35 7.59 16.58
N ILE A 180 -4.64 7.36 17.85
CA ILE A 180 -4.30 8.27 18.94
C ILE A 180 -3.18 7.64 19.75
N GLY A 181 -2.04 8.34 19.89
CA GLY A 181 -0.92 7.94 20.71
C GLY A 181 -0.78 8.81 21.95
N LYS A 182 -0.23 8.24 23.02
CA LYS A 182 0.17 8.99 24.22
C LYS A 182 1.59 8.59 24.64
N ASN A 183 2.31 9.54 25.26
CA ASN A 183 3.60 9.31 25.88
C ASN A 183 3.50 9.41 27.42
N ALA A 184 4.61 9.13 28.11
CA ALA A 184 4.71 9.21 29.57
C ALA A 184 4.39 10.61 30.14
N ASN A 185 4.57 11.67 29.35
CA ASN A 185 4.26 13.06 29.72
C ASN A 185 2.79 13.42 29.55
N LYS A 186 1.93 12.44 29.16
CA LYS A 186 0.51 12.64 28.84
C LYS A 186 0.26 13.60 27.68
N GLU A 187 1.19 13.69 26.74
CA GLU A 187 1.00 14.42 25.49
C GLU A 187 0.29 13.51 24.47
N TRP A 188 -0.58 14.11 23.66
CA TRP A 188 -1.36 13.39 22.66
C TRP A 188 -0.77 13.54 21.27
N TYR A 189 -0.77 12.46 20.54
CA TYR A 189 -0.37 12.37 19.16
C TYR A 189 -1.51 11.77 18.33
N PHE A 190 -1.73 12.28 17.14
CA PHE A 190 -2.66 11.73 16.17
C PHE A 190 -1.90 11.38 14.91
N SER A 191 -2.22 10.25 14.31
CA SER A 191 -1.59 9.86 13.06
C SER A 191 -2.49 8.94 12.23
N SER A 192 -2.38 9.04 10.91
CA SER A 192 -3.03 8.10 10.00
C SER A 192 -2.23 6.79 9.81
N GLY A 193 -1.15 6.57 10.55
CA GLY A 193 -0.35 5.33 10.55
C GLY A 193 0.63 5.30 11.71
N ASP A 194 1.21 4.13 11.99
CA ASP A 194 2.07 3.91 13.17
C ASP A 194 3.42 4.64 13.11
N ALA A 195 4.01 4.77 11.91
CA ALA A 195 5.38 5.25 11.74
C ALA A 195 5.69 6.61 12.42
N PRO A 196 4.81 7.63 12.37
CA PRO A 196 5.03 8.88 13.10
C PRO A 196 4.99 8.75 14.62
N LEU A 197 4.31 7.71 15.13
CA LEU A 197 4.12 7.49 16.57
C LEU A 197 5.29 6.72 17.20
N ILE A 198 5.97 5.88 16.42
CA ILE A 198 7.11 5.09 16.89
C ILE A 198 8.22 6.00 17.44
N GLY A 199 8.58 5.75 18.73
CA GLY A 199 9.59 6.54 19.46
C GLY A 199 9.12 7.94 19.92
N ASN A 200 7.85 8.28 19.70
CA ASN A 200 7.19 9.46 20.25
C ASN A 200 6.10 9.08 21.25
N CYS A 201 5.52 7.90 21.12
CA CYS A 201 4.46 7.38 21.97
C CYS A 201 4.83 6.04 22.58
N ASP A 202 4.34 5.79 23.80
CA ASP A 202 4.49 4.52 24.52
C ASP A 202 3.30 3.59 24.24
N GLU A 203 2.12 4.19 24.10
CA GLU A 203 0.85 3.49 23.93
C GLU A 203 0.01 4.16 22.84
N VAL A 204 -0.79 3.36 22.15
CA VAL A 204 -1.68 3.80 21.06
C VAL A 204 -3.08 3.19 21.21
N MET A 205 -4.06 3.93 20.67
CA MET A 205 -5.43 3.49 20.49
C MET A 205 -5.82 3.64 19.02
N TYR A 206 -6.18 2.53 18.39
CA TYR A 206 -6.75 2.51 17.03
C TYR A 206 -8.23 2.83 17.12
N LEU A 207 -8.67 3.89 16.44
CA LEU A 207 -10.08 4.26 16.42
C LEU A 207 -10.88 3.34 15.48
N GLU A 208 -12.05 2.96 15.91
CA GLU A 208 -13.02 2.23 15.08
C GLU A 208 -13.84 3.17 14.19
N ASP A 209 -14.56 2.62 13.20
CA ASP A 209 -15.42 3.41 12.32
C ASP A 209 -16.53 4.12 13.13
N LEU A 210 -16.96 5.27 12.65
CA LEU A 210 -17.92 6.15 13.32
C LEU A 210 -17.44 6.64 14.70
N SER A 211 -16.13 6.69 14.92
CA SER A 211 -15.53 7.35 16.08
C SER A 211 -15.44 8.85 15.88
N LEU A 212 -15.78 9.61 16.91
CA LEU A 212 -15.57 11.06 17.00
C LEU A 212 -15.27 11.47 18.44
N GLY A 213 -14.65 12.63 18.60
CA GLY A 213 -14.33 13.12 19.94
C GLY A 213 -13.46 14.37 19.93
N TYR A 214 -12.84 14.61 21.07
CA TYR A 214 -11.88 15.68 21.26
C TYR A 214 -10.80 15.30 22.26
N ALA A 215 -9.67 15.97 22.14
CA ALA A 215 -8.57 15.88 23.10
C ALA A 215 -8.11 17.27 23.51
N SER A 216 -7.73 17.39 24.79
CA SER A 216 -7.13 18.58 25.41
C SER A 216 -5.88 18.18 26.18
N LYS A 217 -5.31 19.13 26.93
CA LYS A 217 -4.20 18.84 27.85
C LYS A 217 -4.54 17.76 28.88
N ASP A 218 -5.76 17.79 29.39
CA ASP A 218 -6.13 17.05 30.59
C ASP A 218 -7.02 15.85 30.31
N GLU A 219 -7.66 15.80 29.13
CA GLU A 219 -8.61 14.75 28.79
C GLU A 219 -8.59 14.34 27.32
N LEU A 220 -9.02 13.10 27.09
CA LEU A 220 -9.39 12.55 25.79
C LEU A 220 -10.79 11.94 25.91
N VAL A 221 -11.69 12.38 25.05
CA VAL A 221 -13.07 11.89 24.99
C VAL A 221 -13.33 11.28 23.64
N VAL A 222 -13.80 10.04 23.62
CA VAL A 222 -14.09 9.28 22.39
C VAL A 222 -15.53 8.75 22.46
N TYR A 223 -16.28 9.05 21.42
CA TYR A 223 -17.59 8.45 21.15
C TYR A 223 -17.47 7.51 19.95
N GLU A 224 -18.17 6.39 19.97
CA GLU A 224 -18.34 5.48 18.85
C GLU A 224 -19.82 5.19 18.71
N ASN A 225 -20.37 5.44 17.52
CA ASN A 225 -21.82 5.37 17.29
C ASN A 225 -22.65 6.14 18.35
N ASP A 226 -22.25 7.35 18.69
CA ASP A 226 -22.85 8.22 19.73
C ASP A 226 -22.74 7.67 21.18
N VAL A 227 -22.03 6.59 21.42
CA VAL A 227 -21.82 6.03 22.76
C VAL A 227 -20.42 6.38 23.26
N LEU A 228 -20.34 6.93 24.48
CA LEU A 228 -19.06 7.23 25.13
C LEU A 228 -18.27 5.94 25.36
N LYS A 229 -17.04 5.90 24.89
CA LYS A 229 -16.14 4.72 24.98
C LYS A 229 -15.18 4.80 26.14
N SER A 230 -14.93 3.64 26.74
CA SER A 230 -13.78 3.45 27.61
C SER A 230 -12.50 3.44 26.78
N LEU A 231 -11.50 4.20 27.19
CA LEU A 231 -10.22 4.30 26.49
C LEU A 231 -9.42 3.00 26.68
N CYS A 232 -9.08 2.34 25.58
CA CYS A 232 -8.27 1.13 25.58
C CYS A 232 -7.00 1.35 24.75
N PHE A 233 -5.86 1.39 25.44
CA PHE A 233 -4.55 1.59 24.81
C PHE A 233 -3.76 0.28 24.78
N SER A 234 -3.01 0.08 23.71
CA SER A 234 -2.06 -1.01 23.53
C SER A 234 -0.63 -0.48 23.38
N LYS A 235 0.36 -1.28 23.74
CA LYS A 235 1.76 -0.89 23.52
C LYS A 235 2.04 -0.77 22.03
N LEU A 236 2.71 0.31 21.65
CA LEU A 236 3.23 0.48 20.30
C LEU A 236 4.55 -0.29 20.18
N SER A 237 4.59 -1.28 19.29
CA SER A 237 5.81 -2.01 18.95
C SER A 237 6.32 -1.55 17.59
N GLY A 238 7.62 -1.25 17.47
CA GLY A 238 8.24 -0.89 16.20
C GLY A 238 9.65 -0.35 16.40
N ASP A 239 10.51 -0.57 15.41
CA ASP A 239 11.88 -0.03 15.39
C ASP A 239 12.04 0.97 14.24
N LYS A 240 12.47 2.20 14.57
CA LYS A 240 12.79 3.25 13.58
C LYS A 240 14.00 2.91 12.70
N ALA A 241 14.80 1.90 13.04
CA ALA A 241 16.03 1.56 12.33
C ALA A 241 15.82 1.18 10.87
N TYR A 242 14.67 0.61 10.53
CA TYR A 242 14.36 0.14 9.16
C TYR A 242 13.98 1.25 8.16
N ALA A 243 13.86 2.48 8.61
CA ALA A 243 13.37 3.59 7.80
C ALA A 243 14.46 4.38 7.04
N LYS A 244 15.73 3.92 7.05
CA LYS A 244 16.87 4.59 6.40
C LYS A 244 17.26 3.92 5.09
N LYS A 245 17.87 4.69 4.17
CA LYS A 245 18.37 4.16 2.88
C LYS A 245 19.63 3.29 3.02
N ASP A 246 20.32 3.32 4.15
CA ASP A 246 21.51 2.51 4.49
C ASP A 246 22.60 2.50 3.40
N GLY A 247 22.82 3.65 2.76
CA GLY A 247 23.82 3.83 1.70
C GLY A 247 23.33 3.54 0.28
N PHE A 248 22.11 3.04 0.10
CA PHE A 248 21.50 2.88 -1.22
C PHE A 248 21.04 4.23 -1.80
N ARG A 249 21.02 4.33 -3.12
CA ARG A 249 20.54 5.55 -3.83
C ARG A 249 19.06 5.81 -3.57
N PHE A 250 18.25 4.74 -3.53
CA PHE A 250 16.80 4.75 -3.40
C PHE A 250 16.31 3.73 -2.37
N PHE A 251 15.12 3.96 -1.80
CA PHE A 251 14.46 2.96 -0.96
C PHE A 251 14.12 1.70 -1.75
N MET A 252 13.60 1.86 -2.97
CA MET A 252 13.32 0.72 -3.84
C MET A 252 14.56 -0.15 -4.09
N GLU A 253 15.72 0.45 -4.34
CA GLU A 253 16.98 -0.28 -4.50
C GLU A 253 17.32 -1.09 -3.24
N LYS A 254 17.27 -0.45 -2.06
CA LYS A 254 17.44 -1.12 -0.77
C LYS A 254 16.48 -2.28 -0.62
N GLU A 255 15.20 -2.07 -0.88
CA GLU A 255 14.12 -3.05 -0.70
C GLU A 255 14.27 -4.26 -1.64
N ILE A 256 14.79 -4.07 -2.86
CA ILE A 256 15.16 -5.17 -3.76
C ILE A 256 16.32 -5.99 -3.18
N TYR A 257 17.36 -5.34 -2.65
CA TYR A 257 18.51 -6.03 -2.06
C TYR A 257 18.17 -6.70 -0.72
N GLU A 258 17.20 -6.20 0.02
CA GLU A 258 16.74 -6.78 1.28
C GLU A 258 15.94 -8.07 1.11
N GLN A 259 15.45 -8.39 -0.08
CA GLN A 259 14.55 -9.53 -0.29
C GLN A 259 15.12 -10.84 0.25
N SER A 260 16.41 -11.12 0.05
CA SER A 260 17.06 -12.34 0.57
C SER A 260 16.95 -12.45 2.09
N ARG A 261 17.27 -11.38 2.81
CA ARG A 261 17.17 -11.33 4.27
C ARG A 261 15.71 -11.45 4.73
N VAL A 262 14.83 -10.65 4.13
CA VAL A 262 13.41 -10.61 4.51
C VAL A 262 12.72 -11.95 4.25
N MET A 263 13.01 -12.63 3.15
CA MET A 263 12.47 -13.97 2.88
C MET A 263 12.97 -14.99 3.90
N SER A 264 14.24 -14.91 4.33
CA SER A 264 14.74 -15.74 5.43
C SER A 264 13.99 -15.49 6.74
N GLU A 265 13.67 -14.23 7.05
CA GLU A 265 12.88 -13.85 8.23
C GLU A 265 11.44 -14.37 8.16
N VAL A 266 10.83 -14.37 6.96
CA VAL A 266 9.48 -14.98 6.75
C VAL A 266 9.48 -16.47 7.06
N LEU A 267 10.54 -17.19 6.67
CA LEU A 267 10.68 -18.64 6.91
C LEU A 267 10.99 -18.97 8.37
N MET A 268 11.61 -18.03 9.10
CA MET A 268 12.06 -18.25 10.47
C MET A 268 10.89 -18.59 11.40
N GLY A 269 11.00 -19.74 12.09
CA GLY A 269 9.97 -20.26 13.00
C GLY A 269 8.74 -20.87 12.31
N ARG A 270 8.67 -20.79 10.97
CA ARG A 270 7.56 -21.35 10.16
C ARG A 270 7.92 -22.64 9.44
N ILE A 271 9.17 -23.10 9.57
CA ILE A 271 9.61 -24.41 9.08
C ILE A 271 10.22 -25.17 10.25
N GLN A 272 9.71 -26.38 10.53
CA GLN A 272 10.19 -27.28 11.57
C GLN A 272 10.42 -28.66 10.95
N GLY A 273 11.69 -29.05 10.81
CA GLY A 273 12.04 -30.26 10.07
C GLY A 273 11.58 -30.18 8.60
N ASP A 274 10.79 -31.15 8.18
CA ASP A 274 10.21 -31.23 6.83
C ASP A 274 8.76 -30.74 6.77
N GLU A 275 8.36 -29.84 7.68
CA GLU A 275 7.00 -29.32 7.76
C GLU A 275 6.96 -27.79 7.80
N VAL A 276 5.95 -27.22 7.14
CA VAL A 276 5.53 -25.83 7.33
C VAL A 276 4.56 -25.78 8.51
N VAL A 277 4.82 -24.88 9.44
CA VAL A 277 3.98 -24.67 10.63
C VAL A 277 3.60 -23.19 10.76
N PHE A 278 2.38 -22.94 11.21
CA PHE A 278 1.89 -21.61 11.54
C PHE A 278 1.23 -21.66 12.92
N ASP A 279 1.83 -20.98 13.90
CA ASP A 279 1.26 -20.88 15.25
C ASP A 279 -0.14 -20.26 15.23
N GLU A 280 -0.34 -19.31 14.31
CA GLU A 280 -1.62 -18.62 14.09
C GLU A 280 -2.74 -19.57 13.60
N LEU A 281 -2.39 -20.75 13.07
CA LEU A 281 -3.33 -21.74 12.51
C LEU A 281 -3.36 -23.07 13.27
N ASN A 282 -2.75 -23.18 14.46
CA ASN A 282 -2.65 -24.44 15.20
C ASN A 282 -4.00 -25.08 15.53
N ASN A 283 -5.06 -24.28 15.70
CA ASN A 283 -6.41 -24.76 16.03
C ASN A 283 -7.33 -24.84 14.80
N GLU A 284 -6.78 -24.62 13.58
CA GLU A 284 -7.57 -24.53 12.35
C GLU A 284 -7.45 -25.81 11.52
N ASP A 285 -8.59 -26.40 11.20
CA ASP A 285 -8.65 -27.48 10.23
C ASP A 285 -8.98 -26.94 8.83
N LEU A 286 -7.96 -26.83 7.99
CA LEU A 286 -8.08 -26.44 6.60
C LEU A 286 -8.10 -27.63 5.63
N SER A 287 -8.15 -28.88 6.14
CA SER A 287 -8.12 -30.11 5.31
C SER A 287 -9.34 -30.24 4.41
N GLN A 288 -10.50 -29.73 4.88
CA GLN A 288 -11.79 -29.83 4.19
C GLN A 288 -12.07 -28.67 3.22
N VAL A 289 -11.20 -27.65 3.17
CA VAL A 289 -11.37 -26.52 2.26
C VAL A 289 -11.09 -26.96 0.83
N ASP A 290 -12.09 -27.05 -0.02
CA ASP A 290 -11.97 -27.50 -1.42
C ASP A 290 -11.95 -26.34 -2.43
N GLU A 291 -12.34 -25.13 -2.01
CA GLU A 291 -12.33 -23.92 -2.84
C GLU A 291 -11.82 -22.71 -2.07
N ILE A 292 -10.93 -21.97 -2.70
CA ILE A 292 -10.37 -20.70 -2.20
C ILE A 292 -10.69 -19.58 -3.19
N THR A 293 -11.09 -18.41 -2.67
CA THR A 293 -11.15 -17.17 -3.42
C THR A 293 -10.07 -16.24 -2.92
N LEU A 294 -9.13 -15.84 -3.78
CA LEU A 294 -8.08 -14.87 -3.51
C LEU A 294 -8.51 -13.51 -4.06
N CYS A 295 -8.60 -12.49 -3.21
CA CYS A 295 -9.11 -11.18 -3.60
C CYS A 295 -8.13 -10.07 -3.23
N ALA A 296 -7.74 -9.24 -4.20
CA ALA A 296 -6.74 -8.18 -4.01
C ALA A 296 -6.77 -7.13 -5.13
N CYS A 297 -5.93 -6.08 -4.99
CA CYS A 297 -5.67 -5.06 -6.00
C CYS A 297 -4.18 -5.02 -6.39
N GLY A 298 -3.88 -4.59 -7.63
CA GLY A 298 -2.53 -4.27 -8.12
C GLY A 298 -1.52 -5.40 -7.94
N THR A 299 -0.35 -5.10 -7.39
CA THR A 299 0.72 -6.07 -7.11
C THR A 299 0.24 -7.26 -6.26
N SER A 300 -0.62 -7.02 -5.27
CA SER A 300 -1.19 -8.10 -4.45
C SER A 300 -2.15 -8.99 -5.27
N TYR A 301 -2.83 -8.45 -6.28
CA TYR A 301 -3.62 -9.25 -7.22
C TYR A 301 -2.72 -10.16 -8.08
N HIS A 302 -1.56 -9.66 -8.54
CA HIS A 302 -0.58 -10.51 -9.24
C HIS A 302 -0.01 -11.61 -8.33
N ALA A 303 0.21 -11.31 -7.05
CA ALA A 303 0.59 -12.33 -6.06
C ALA A 303 -0.52 -13.38 -5.88
N ALA A 304 -1.78 -12.97 -5.84
CA ALA A 304 -2.94 -13.87 -5.82
C ALA A 304 -2.98 -14.78 -7.05
N MET A 305 -2.77 -14.20 -8.26
CA MET A 305 -2.75 -14.96 -9.51
C MET A 305 -1.65 -16.02 -9.54
N ALA A 306 -0.41 -15.66 -9.13
CA ALA A 306 0.69 -16.62 -9.04
C ALA A 306 0.38 -17.73 -8.03
N SER A 307 -0.23 -17.37 -6.90
CA SER A 307 -0.53 -18.31 -5.83
C SER A 307 -1.69 -19.24 -6.13
N ALA A 308 -2.62 -18.86 -7.01
CA ALA A 308 -3.69 -19.76 -7.47
C ALA A 308 -3.12 -21.04 -8.11
N TYR A 309 -2.08 -20.90 -8.94
CA TYR A 309 -1.38 -22.07 -9.50
C TYR A 309 -0.76 -22.95 -8.39
N LEU A 310 -0.27 -22.34 -7.31
CA LEU A 310 0.32 -23.07 -6.18
C LEU A 310 -0.75 -23.83 -5.38
N PHE A 311 -1.89 -23.21 -5.09
CA PHE A 311 -2.99 -23.89 -4.40
C PHE A 311 -3.53 -25.07 -5.21
N GLU A 312 -3.71 -24.92 -6.51
CA GLU A 312 -4.17 -26.02 -7.36
C GLU A 312 -3.11 -27.11 -7.55
N ARG A 313 -1.84 -26.72 -7.74
CA ARG A 313 -0.76 -27.67 -8.00
C ARG A 313 -0.29 -28.40 -6.74
N VAL A 314 -0.10 -27.69 -5.63
CA VAL A 314 0.48 -28.24 -4.41
C VAL A 314 -0.61 -28.75 -3.47
N ALA A 315 -1.59 -27.90 -3.12
CA ALA A 315 -2.64 -28.24 -2.17
C ALA A 315 -3.80 -29.03 -2.77
N LYS A 316 -3.91 -29.08 -4.11
CA LYS A 316 -5.06 -29.70 -4.82
C LYS A 316 -6.39 -29.06 -4.43
N VAL A 317 -6.39 -27.74 -4.26
CA VAL A 317 -7.54 -26.93 -3.91
C VAL A 317 -7.87 -26.02 -5.08
N LYS A 318 -9.14 -25.97 -5.46
CA LYS A 318 -9.61 -25.07 -6.50
C LYS A 318 -9.41 -23.61 -6.05
N ALA A 319 -8.76 -22.80 -6.88
CA ALA A 319 -8.48 -21.41 -6.56
C ALA A 319 -9.07 -20.46 -7.61
N LYS A 320 -9.81 -19.46 -7.14
CA LYS A 320 -10.29 -18.33 -7.93
C LYS A 320 -9.52 -17.08 -7.53
N VAL A 321 -9.34 -16.18 -8.49
CA VAL A 321 -8.71 -14.89 -8.23
C VAL A 321 -9.65 -13.76 -8.66
N GLU A 322 -9.83 -12.78 -7.79
CA GLU A 322 -10.74 -11.68 -7.94
C GLU A 322 -10.02 -10.34 -7.78
N ILE A 323 -10.34 -9.38 -8.66
CA ILE A 323 -9.92 -7.99 -8.47
C ILE A 323 -10.91 -7.35 -7.49
N ALA A 324 -10.41 -6.80 -6.38
CA ALA A 324 -11.27 -6.34 -5.30
C ALA A 324 -12.17 -5.16 -5.72
N SER A 325 -11.70 -4.24 -6.57
CA SER A 325 -12.49 -3.12 -7.09
C SER A 325 -13.69 -3.57 -7.93
N GLU A 326 -13.59 -4.71 -8.63
CA GLU A 326 -14.69 -5.27 -9.40
C GLU A 326 -15.58 -6.18 -8.55
N PHE A 327 -14.95 -6.94 -7.63
CA PHE A 327 -15.65 -7.87 -6.75
C PHE A 327 -16.71 -7.18 -5.91
N ARG A 328 -16.39 -6.01 -5.35
CA ARG A 328 -17.28 -5.28 -4.42
C ARG A 328 -18.61 -4.82 -5.04
N TYR A 329 -18.72 -4.73 -6.37
CA TYR A 329 -19.91 -4.19 -7.04
C TYR A 329 -20.71 -5.21 -7.83
N ARG A 330 -20.16 -6.40 -8.12
CA ARG A 330 -20.78 -7.33 -9.05
C ARG A 330 -21.73 -8.34 -8.40
N GLU A 331 -22.15 -8.16 -7.14
CA GLU A 331 -23.04 -9.10 -6.43
C GLU A 331 -22.51 -10.56 -6.47
N ALA A 332 -21.22 -10.72 -6.16
CA ALA A 332 -20.53 -12.00 -6.25
C ALA A 332 -21.12 -13.06 -5.32
N ILE A 333 -21.29 -14.27 -5.83
CA ILE A 333 -21.74 -15.43 -5.05
C ILE A 333 -20.53 -16.11 -4.44
N ILE A 334 -20.50 -16.18 -3.11
CA ILE A 334 -19.45 -16.85 -2.34
C ILE A 334 -20.00 -18.17 -1.78
N LYS A 335 -19.25 -19.25 -1.99
CA LYS A 335 -19.61 -20.56 -1.43
C LYS A 335 -19.37 -20.53 0.08
N LYS A 336 -20.37 -20.89 0.90
CA LYS A 336 -20.31 -20.82 2.37
C LYS A 336 -19.13 -21.57 2.99
N ASP A 337 -18.79 -22.74 2.45
CA ASP A 337 -17.70 -23.60 2.97
C ASP A 337 -16.35 -23.30 2.29
N SER A 338 -16.24 -22.18 1.54
CA SER A 338 -14.98 -21.73 0.95
C SER A 338 -14.20 -20.83 1.87
N LEU A 339 -12.89 -20.74 1.61
CA LEU A 339 -12.00 -19.80 2.25
C LEU A 339 -11.84 -18.56 1.38
N PHE A 340 -12.18 -17.39 1.93
CA PHE A 340 -12.00 -16.11 1.25
C PHE A 340 -10.74 -15.42 1.77
N ILE A 341 -9.70 -15.36 0.95
CA ILE A 341 -8.39 -14.81 1.30
C ILE A 341 -8.22 -13.43 0.69
N VAL A 342 -8.02 -12.41 1.51
CA VAL A 342 -7.64 -11.07 1.05
C VAL A 342 -6.15 -10.84 1.23
N ILE A 343 -5.53 -10.17 0.27
CA ILE A 343 -4.10 -9.91 0.27
C ILE A 343 -3.86 -8.42 0.17
N SER A 344 -3.11 -7.86 1.11
CA SER A 344 -2.78 -6.44 1.15
C SER A 344 -1.43 -6.18 1.81
N GLN A 345 -0.65 -5.26 1.28
CA GLN A 345 0.57 -4.81 1.95
C GLN A 345 0.25 -3.95 3.16
N SER A 346 -0.62 -2.94 3.00
CA SER A 346 -0.96 -1.97 4.05
C SER A 346 -2.06 -2.44 5.00
N GLY A 347 -2.93 -3.36 4.54
CA GLY A 347 -4.16 -3.72 5.24
C GLY A 347 -5.23 -2.63 5.29
N GLU A 348 -5.06 -1.57 4.48
CA GLU A 348 -5.92 -0.38 4.46
C GLU A 348 -6.50 -0.08 3.07
N THR A 349 -6.30 -0.96 2.09
CA THR A 349 -6.82 -0.79 0.73
C THR A 349 -8.35 -0.86 0.74
N ALA A 350 -9.01 0.24 0.35
CA ALA A 350 -10.46 0.41 0.48
C ALA A 350 -11.24 -0.72 -0.19
N ASP A 351 -10.95 -1.01 -1.46
CA ASP A 351 -11.64 -2.08 -2.20
C ASP A 351 -11.46 -3.46 -1.58
N THR A 352 -10.23 -3.75 -1.11
CA THR A 352 -9.92 -5.04 -0.49
C THR A 352 -10.62 -5.19 0.87
N LEU A 353 -10.71 -4.10 1.63
CA LEU A 353 -11.42 -4.07 2.91
C LEU A 353 -12.92 -4.28 2.70
N GLU A 354 -13.50 -3.63 1.69
CA GLU A 354 -14.91 -3.78 1.38
C GLU A 354 -15.24 -5.19 0.87
N ALA A 355 -14.40 -5.76 0.00
CA ALA A 355 -14.54 -7.15 -0.43
C ALA A 355 -14.51 -8.13 0.75
N LEU A 356 -13.67 -7.87 1.76
CA LEU A 356 -13.60 -8.66 2.99
C LEU A 356 -14.90 -8.56 3.80
N LYS A 357 -15.48 -7.36 3.95
CA LYS A 357 -16.76 -7.14 4.64
C LYS A 357 -17.88 -7.92 3.96
N ILE A 358 -18.02 -7.77 2.63
CA ILE A 358 -19.01 -8.48 1.84
C ILE A 358 -18.89 -10.00 2.01
N ALA A 359 -17.67 -10.54 1.96
CA ALA A 359 -17.42 -11.95 2.14
C ALA A 359 -17.86 -12.44 3.54
N LYS A 360 -17.54 -11.65 4.57
CA LYS A 360 -17.91 -11.94 5.96
C LYS A 360 -19.41 -11.89 6.17
N GLU A 361 -20.11 -10.90 5.60
CA GLU A 361 -21.57 -10.77 5.66
C GLU A 361 -22.29 -11.93 4.98
N GLN A 362 -21.71 -12.48 3.89
CA GLN A 362 -22.22 -13.68 3.24
C GLN A 362 -21.88 -14.98 3.99
N GLY A 363 -21.20 -14.90 5.14
CA GLY A 363 -20.88 -16.04 6.00
C GLY A 363 -19.68 -16.87 5.56
N ALA A 364 -18.81 -16.33 4.71
CA ALA A 364 -17.55 -17.00 4.35
C ALA A 364 -16.54 -16.98 5.49
N LYS A 365 -15.68 -18.01 5.57
CA LYS A 365 -14.51 -17.97 6.43
C LYS A 365 -13.46 -17.07 5.79
N THR A 366 -13.14 -15.95 6.43
CA THR A 366 -12.24 -14.93 5.87
C THR A 366 -10.84 -15.02 6.43
N PHE A 367 -9.83 -14.77 5.58
CA PHE A 367 -8.43 -14.86 5.92
C PHE A 367 -7.65 -13.67 5.33
N ALA A 368 -6.81 -13.04 6.13
CA ALA A 368 -5.96 -11.92 5.72
C ALA A 368 -4.49 -12.36 5.55
N ILE A 369 -3.91 -12.07 4.39
CA ILE A 369 -2.46 -12.11 4.17
C ILE A 369 -2.00 -10.66 4.10
N CYS A 370 -1.36 -10.16 5.16
CA CYS A 370 -1.07 -8.75 5.32
C CYS A 370 0.35 -8.51 5.85
N ASN A 371 0.95 -7.36 5.53
CA ASN A 371 2.26 -7.02 6.07
C ASN A 371 2.19 -6.17 7.34
N VAL A 372 1.16 -5.32 7.46
CA VAL A 372 0.98 -4.44 8.62
C VAL A 372 0.06 -5.12 9.64
N ASP A 373 0.62 -5.39 10.81
CA ASP A 373 -0.14 -5.88 11.96
C ASP A 373 -1.14 -4.82 12.44
N ASN A 374 -2.23 -5.26 13.08
CA ASN A 374 -3.31 -4.39 13.60
C ASN A 374 -3.99 -3.48 12.58
N SER A 375 -3.76 -3.68 11.27
CA SER A 375 -4.49 -2.98 10.22
C SER A 375 -5.98 -3.36 10.18
N ASN A 376 -6.80 -2.53 9.51
CA ASN A 376 -8.25 -2.77 9.41
C ASN A 376 -8.58 -4.18 8.85
N ILE A 377 -7.87 -4.62 7.81
CA ILE A 377 -8.07 -5.95 7.21
C ILE A 377 -7.73 -7.06 8.22
N VAL A 378 -6.63 -6.94 8.96
CA VAL A 378 -6.19 -7.93 9.96
C VAL A 378 -7.21 -8.04 11.10
N ARG A 379 -7.70 -6.90 11.61
CA ARG A 379 -8.70 -6.89 12.70
C ARG A 379 -10.07 -7.42 12.27
N LEU A 380 -10.44 -7.23 11.01
CA LEU A 380 -11.76 -7.65 10.50
C LEU A 380 -11.83 -9.12 10.12
N ALA A 381 -10.75 -9.70 9.61
CA ALA A 381 -10.70 -11.09 9.17
C ALA A 381 -10.84 -12.09 10.34
N HIS A 382 -11.32 -13.30 10.05
CA HIS A 382 -11.37 -14.37 11.04
C HIS A 382 -9.97 -14.93 11.36
N LEU A 383 -9.09 -14.96 10.36
CA LEU A 383 -7.72 -15.46 10.45
C LEU A 383 -6.78 -14.48 9.76
N SER A 384 -5.54 -14.43 10.20
CA SER A 384 -4.51 -13.63 9.53
C SER A 384 -3.12 -14.28 9.60
N LEU A 385 -2.32 -14.06 8.56
CA LEU A 385 -0.89 -14.32 8.53
C LEU A 385 -0.15 -13.07 8.10
N LEU A 386 0.84 -12.67 8.89
CA LEU A 386 1.71 -11.54 8.55
C LEU A 386 2.82 -12.00 7.60
N THR A 387 3.03 -11.23 6.52
CA THR A 387 4.07 -11.48 5.52
C THR A 387 5.48 -11.12 5.98
N ARG A 388 5.61 -10.39 7.10
CA ARG A 388 6.88 -10.01 7.75
C ARG A 388 7.89 -9.32 6.81
N ALA A 389 7.41 -8.58 5.80
CA ALA A 389 8.28 -7.83 4.88
C ALA A 389 8.99 -6.63 5.54
N GLY A 390 8.59 -6.27 6.76
CA GLY A 390 9.03 -5.03 7.40
C GLY A 390 8.47 -3.79 6.70
N ILE A 391 9.04 -2.63 6.97
CA ILE A 391 8.60 -1.36 6.37
C ILE A 391 9.07 -1.31 4.91
N GLU A 392 8.13 -1.03 3.99
CA GLU A 392 8.38 -0.80 2.57
C GLU A 392 7.96 0.63 2.23
N LYS A 393 8.94 1.50 1.90
CA LYS A 393 8.75 2.94 1.63
C LYS A 393 8.63 3.28 0.15
N GLY A 394 9.31 2.54 -0.72
CA GLY A 394 9.16 2.69 -2.16
C GLY A 394 7.69 2.53 -2.56
N VAL A 395 7.14 3.47 -3.34
CA VAL A 395 5.72 3.42 -3.75
C VAL A 395 5.44 2.15 -4.56
N ALA A 396 6.29 1.83 -5.53
CA ALA A 396 6.23 0.58 -6.26
C ALA A 396 6.66 -0.59 -5.38
N SER A 397 5.79 -1.57 -5.19
CA SER A 397 6.02 -2.71 -4.30
C SER A 397 7.07 -3.67 -4.85
N THR A 398 7.96 -4.17 -4.01
CA THR A 398 9.02 -5.13 -4.33
C THR A 398 9.07 -6.29 -3.34
N LYS A 399 9.63 -6.08 -2.17
CA LYS A 399 9.75 -7.12 -1.13
C LYS A 399 8.40 -7.56 -0.57
N ALA A 400 7.39 -6.68 -0.57
CA ALA A 400 6.05 -7.08 -0.15
C ALA A 400 5.44 -8.09 -1.13
N PHE A 401 5.62 -7.92 -2.45
CA PHE A 401 5.22 -8.92 -3.44
C PHE A 401 5.90 -10.27 -3.19
N ALA A 402 7.24 -10.26 -3.04
CA ALA A 402 8.02 -11.47 -2.78
C ALA A 402 7.51 -12.23 -1.55
N THR A 403 7.29 -11.51 -0.44
CA THR A 403 6.82 -12.12 0.81
C THR A 403 5.35 -12.56 0.77
N GLN A 404 4.50 -11.88 0.00
CA GLN A 404 3.12 -12.32 -0.24
C GLN A 404 3.09 -13.66 -0.98
N VAL A 405 3.81 -13.78 -2.09
CA VAL A 405 3.90 -15.04 -2.86
C VAL A 405 4.51 -16.15 -1.99
N LEU A 406 5.58 -15.84 -1.24
CA LEU A 406 6.22 -16.81 -0.34
C LEU A 406 5.26 -17.30 0.75
N THR A 407 4.53 -16.40 1.42
CA THR A 407 3.58 -16.74 2.49
C THR A 407 2.40 -17.56 1.94
N LEU A 408 1.89 -17.21 0.77
CA LEU A 408 0.82 -17.96 0.12
C LEU A 408 1.28 -19.35 -0.36
N TRP A 409 2.52 -19.46 -0.83
CA TRP A 409 3.10 -20.77 -1.16
C TRP A 409 3.26 -21.64 0.09
N MET A 410 3.74 -21.07 1.19
CA MET A 410 3.79 -21.78 2.48
C MET A 410 2.40 -22.22 2.94
N LEU A 411 1.36 -21.38 2.76
CA LEU A 411 -0.02 -21.76 3.08
C LEU A 411 -0.51 -22.91 2.21
N ALA A 412 -0.17 -22.92 0.93
CA ALA A 412 -0.50 -24.04 0.03
C ALA A 412 0.19 -25.34 0.48
N ILE A 413 1.47 -25.27 0.89
CA ILE A 413 2.21 -26.41 1.44
C ILE A 413 1.58 -26.89 2.75
N PHE A 414 1.25 -25.98 3.66
CA PHE A 414 0.57 -26.30 4.93
C PHE A 414 -0.76 -27.03 4.69
N MET A 415 -1.58 -26.55 3.76
CA MET A 415 -2.83 -27.21 3.40
C MET A 415 -2.60 -28.59 2.75
N ALA A 416 -1.57 -28.74 1.94
CA ALA A 416 -1.17 -30.02 1.34
C ALA A 416 -0.78 -31.05 2.41
N GLN A 417 -0.01 -30.62 3.44
CA GLN A 417 0.38 -31.46 4.58
C GLN A 417 -0.83 -31.95 5.38
N LYS A 418 -1.83 -31.08 5.62
CA LYS A 418 -3.10 -31.47 6.27
C LYS A 418 -3.91 -32.49 5.46
N ARG A 419 -3.60 -32.66 4.19
CA ARG A 419 -4.18 -33.65 3.27
C ARG A 419 -3.29 -34.87 3.03
N ASN A 420 -2.20 -34.99 3.79
CA ASN A 420 -1.19 -36.04 3.66
C ASN A 420 -0.57 -36.13 2.25
N LEU A 421 -0.43 -35.00 1.55
CA LEU A 421 0.26 -34.91 0.28
C LEU A 421 1.77 -34.79 0.50
N ASN A 422 2.58 -35.36 -0.38
CA ASN A 422 4.03 -35.22 -0.32
C ASN A 422 4.46 -33.82 -0.77
N VAL A 423 5.13 -33.08 0.09
CA VAL A 423 5.59 -31.70 -0.13
C VAL A 423 7.10 -31.53 0.03
N SER A 424 7.87 -32.62 0.10
CA SER A 424 9.32 -32.57 0.37
C SER A 424 10.08 -31.71 -0.66
N ALA A 425 9.71 -31.81 -1.95
CA ALA A 425 10.33 -31.01 -3.00
C ALA A 425 10.03 -29.51 -2.84
N GLU A 426 8.78 -29.19 -2.46
CA GLU A 426 8.33 -27.82 -2.21
C GLU A 426 9.08 -27.20 -1.02
N ILE A 427 9.25 -27.94 0.09
CA ILE A 427 9.96 -27.47 1.29
C ILE A 427 11.44 -27.25 0.99
N LYS A 428 12.08 -28.19 0.26
CA LYS A 428 13.48 -28.01 -0.17
C LYS A 428 13.64 -26.75 -1.01
N ALA A 429 12.74 -26.51 -1.96
CA ALA A 429 12.76 -25.34 -2.81
C ALA A 429 12.49 -24.06 -2.01
N LEU A 430 11.51 -24.08 -1.08
CA LEU A 430 11.16 -22.98 -0.20
C LEU A 430 12.37 -22.50 0.61
N LEU A 431 13.13 -23.42 1.22
CA LEU A 431 14.35 -23.11 1.98
C LEU A 431 15.46 -22.50 1.11
N HIS A 432 15.45 -22.77 -0.21
CA HIS A 432 16.43 -22.23 -1.14
C HIS A 432 16.09 -20.83 -1.68
N THR A 433 14.83 -20.40 -1.59
CA THR A 433 14.36 -19.14 -2.19
C THR A 433 15.13 -17.88 -1.76
N PRO A 434 15.58 -17.70 -0.50
CA PRO A 434 16.38 -16.54 -0.13
C PRO A 434 17.67 -16.39 -0.95
N ASN A 435 18.26 -17.51 -1.37
CA ASN A 435 19.45 -17.50 -2.22
C ASN A 435 19.14 -17.09 -3.67
N CYS A 436 17.93 -17.42 -4.16
CA CYS A 436 17.50 -17.10 -5.52
C CYS A 436 17.30 -15.59 -5.75
N VAL A 437 16.92 -14.86 -4.71
CA VAL A 437 16.70 -13.40 -4.77
C VAL A 437 17.91 -12.57 -4.39
N ASN A 438 19.04 -13.19 -4.11
CA ASN A 438 20.27 -12.49 -3.74
C ASN A 438 20.89 -11.79 -4.96
N VAL A 439 20.87 -10.45 -4.94
CA VAL A 439 21.37 -9.62 -6.04
C VAL A 439 22.90 -9.64 -6.07
N LYS A 440 23.45 -10.24 -7.12
CA LYS A 440 24.89 -10.15 -7.39
C LYS A 440 25.22 -8.84 -8.11
N GLN A 441 26.29 -8.17 -7.69
CA GLN A 441 26.72 -6.89 -8.29
C GLN A 441 26.89 -6.99 -9.82
N ALA A 442 27.47 -8.07 -10.31
CA ALA A 442 27.68 -8.30 -11.75
C ALA A 442 26.36 -8.37 -12.54
N LEU A 443 25.29 -8.94 -11.95
CA LEU A 443 23.96 -8.97 -12.54
C LEU A 443 23.38 -7.55 -12.61
N HIS A 444 23.44 -6.80 -11.52
CA HIS A 444 22.95 -5.42 -11.48
C HIS A 444 23.69 -4.54 -12.51
N GLU A 445 25.00 -4.61 -12.58
CA GLU A 445 25.80 -3.90 -13.58
C GLU A 445 25.44 -4.28 -15.03
N LYS A 446 25.15 -5.57 -15.29
CA LYS A 446 24.66 -6.03 -16.59
C LYS A 446 23.31 -5.38 -16.93
N ILE A 447 22.36 -5.42 -16.00
CA ILE A 447 21.04 -4.80 -16.17
C ILE A 447 21.18 -3.29 -16.36
N HIS A 448 22.02 -2.63 -15.58
CA HIS A 448 22.31 -1.20 -15.74
C HIS A 448 22.85 -0.88 -17.14
N ARG A 449 23.73 -1.70 -17.71
CA ARG A 449 24.21 -1.49 -19.10
C ARG A 449 23.10 -1.71 -20.13
N LEU A 450 22.34 -2.81 -19.99
CA LEU A 450 21.26 -3.17 -20.90
C LEU A 450 20.13 -2.13 -20.90
N SER A 451 19.79 -1.54 -19.74
CA SER A 451 18.69 -0.58 -19.62
C SER A 451 18.81 0.61 -20.57
N LYS A 452 20.04 0.95 -21.02
CA LYS A 452 20.27 2.03 -22.00
C LYS A 452 19.60 1.78 -23.35
N ARG A 453 19.44 0.52 -23.76
CA ARG A 453 18.82 0.16 -25.04
C ARG A 453 17.30 0.37 -25.06
N TYR A 454 16.68 0.33 -23.89
CA TYR A 454 15.22 0.26 -23.72
C TYR A 454 14.58 1.62 -23.41
N LEU A 455 15.14 2.74 -23.88
CA LEU A 455 14.66 4.09 -23.56
C LEU A 455 13.75 4.68 -24.65
N ASP A 456 13.94 4.28 -25.92
CA ASP A 456 13.35 4.94 -27.09
C ASP A 456 12.19 4.15 -27.73
N GLY A 457 11.74 3.05 -27.09
CA GLY A 457 10.62 2.24 -27.57
C GLY A 457 9.27 2.92 -27.34
N HIS A 458 8.28 2.58 -28.17
CA HIS A 458 6.89 3.06 -27.98
C HIS A 458 6.08 2.19 -27.03
N GLY A 459 6.60 1.03 -26.59
CA GLY A 459 5.95 0.16 -25.63
C GLY A 459 6.76 -1.08 -25.30
N PHE A 460 6.23 -1.83 -24.31
CA PHE A 460 6.84 -3.07 -23.83
C PHE A 460 5.81 -4.16 -23.72
N PHE A 461 6.16 -5.35 -24.17
CA PHE A 461 5.51 -6.59 -23.80
C PHE A 461 6.36 -7.33 -22.77
N PHE A 462 5.71 -7.80 -21.71
CA PHE A 462 6.25 -8.81 -20.80
C PHE A 462 5.48 -10.09 -21.05
N ILE A 463 6.17 -11.16 -21.38
CA ILE A 463 5.51 -12.43 -21.70
C ILE A 463 6.01 -13.57 -20.82
N GLY A 464 5.07 -14.42 -20.42
CA GLY A 464 5.35 -15.61 -19.63
C GLY A 464 4.24 -16.64 -19.81
N ARG A 465 4.43 -17.83 -19.27
CA ARG A 465 3.41 -18.89 -19.23
C ARG A 465 3.27 -19.44 -17.84
N ASP A 466 2.10 -20.01 -17.53
CA ASP A 466 1.80 -20.58 -16.22
C ASP A 466 2.03 -19.54 -15.10
N VAL A 467 2.67 -19.90 -13.99
CA VAL A 467 2.97 -18.98 -12.89
C VAL A 467 3.82 -17.77 -13.32
N PHE A 468 4.52 -17.84 -14.45
CA PHE A 468 5.31 -16.71 -15.00
C PHE A 468 4.46 -15.68 -15.75
N TYR A 469 3.20 -15.98 -16.07
CA TYR A 469 2.29 -14.95 -16.61
C TYR A 469 1.95 -13.87 -15.56
N PRO A 470 1.54 -14.21 -14.34
CA PRO A 470 1.42 -13.20 -13.27
C PRO A 470 2.71 -12.42 -13.01
N LEU A 471 3.88 -13.05 -13.13
CA LEU A 471 5.16 -12.36 -13.01
C LEU A 471 5.41 -11.40 -14.18
N ALA A 472 5.00 -11.74 -15.39
CA ALA A 472 5.04 -10.85 -16.54
C ALA A 472 4.14 -9.62 -16.34
N LEU A 473 2.93 -9.81 -15.81
CA LEU A 473 2.05 -8.69 -15.41
C LEU A 473 2.70 -7.78 -14.37
N GLU A 474 3.35 -8.38 -13.36
CA GLU A 474 4.04 -7.61 -12.30
C GLU A 474 5.25 -6.84 -12.86
N GLY A 475 6.06 -7.45 -13.73
CA GLY A 475 7.17 -6.77 -14.39
C GLY A 475 6.71 -5.58 -15.25
N ALA A 476 5.64 -5.76 -16.01
CA ALA A 476 5.01 -4.70 -16.79
C ALA A 476 4.45 -3.58 -15.89
N LEU A 477 3.82 -3.94 -14.75
CA LEU A 477 3.33 -2.98 -13.78
C LEU A 477 4.48 -2.15 -13.20
N LYS A 478 5.56 -2.78 -12.75
CA LYS A 478 6.74 -2.07 -12.21
C LYS A 478 7.34 -1.11 -13.25
N LEU A 479 7.46 -1.53 -14.50
CA LEU A 479 8.00 -0.66 -15.54
C LEU A 479 7.11 0.57 -15.77
N LYS A 480 5.80 0.39 -15.97
CA LYS A 480 4.89 1.52 -16.25
C LYS A 480 4.77 2.50 -15.07
N GLU A 481 4.76 1.99 -13.83
CA GLU A 481 4.69 2.81 -12.62
C GLU A 481 5.87 3.76 -12.47
N LEU A 482 7.08 3.27 -12.79
CA LEU A 482 8.33 3.98 -12.52
C LEU A 482 8.81 4.80 -13.72
N SER A 483 8.68 4.23 -14.93
CA SER A 483 9.24 4.83 -16.16
C SER A 483 8.25 5.72 -16.91
N TYR A 484 6.95 5.53 -16.66
CA TYR A 484 5.84 6.12 -17.42
C TYR A 484 5.77 5.64 -18.88
N LEU A 485 6.54 4.62 -19.24
CA LEU A 485 6.47 3.96 -20.54
C LEU A 485 5.29 2.97 -20.53
N HIS A 486 4.63 2.84 -21.69
CA HIS A 486 3.55 1.87 -21.84
C HIS A 486 4.12 0.45 -21.76
N ALA A 487 3.59 -0.38 -20.86
CA ALA A 487 4.02 -1.76 -20.69
C ALA A 487 2.84 -2.67 -20.36
N GLU A 488 2.76 -3.82 -21.00
CA GLU A 488 1.69 -4.81 -20.81
C GLU A 488 2.25 -6.21 -20.60
N GLY A 489 1.60 -6.96 -19.72
CA GLY A 489 1.91 -8.38 -19.49
C GLY A 489 0.94 -9.28 -20.21
N TYR A 490 1.43 -10.33 -20.88
CA TYR A 490 0.59 -11.30 -21.60
C TYR A 490 0.99 -12.74 -21.29
N PRO A 491 0.01 -13.67 -21.29
CA PRO A 491 0.34 -15.08 -21.47
C PRO A 491 0.97 -15.22 -22.85
N ALA A 492 2.18 -15.78 -22.95
CA ALA A 492 2.89 -15.85 -24.22
C ALA A 492 2.07 -16.50 -25.37
N GLY A 493 1.18 -17.43 -25.03
CA GLY A 493 0.28 -18.07 -26.02
C GLY A 493 -0.78 -17.15 -26.60
N GLU A 494 -1.20 -16.10 -25.86
CA GLU A 494 -2.22 -15.15 -26.28
C GLU A 494 -1.69 -14.09 -27.26
N MET A 495 -0.39 -14.02 -27.48
CA MET A 495 0.20 -13.08 -28.43
C MET A 495 -0.41 -13.19 -29.83
N LYS A 496 -0.72 -14.43 -30.26
CA LYS A 496 -1.35 -14.72 -31.57
C LYS A 496 -2.79 -14.23 -31.71
N HIS A 497 -3.46 -13.93 -30.60
CA HIS A 497 -4.88 -13.57 -30.58
C HIS A 497 -5.11 -12.04 -30.58
N GLY A 498 -4.14 -11.28 -31.07
CA GLY A 498 -4.25 -9.83 -31.23
C GLY A 498 -2.97 -9.06 -30.96
N PRO A 499 -2.35 -9.16 -29.76
CA PRO A 499 -1.22 -8.33 -29.36
C PRO A 499 -0.02 -8.34 -30.33
N ILE A 500 0.23 -9.46 -31.01
CA ILE A 500 1.31 -9.59 -32.00
C ILE A 500 1.21 -8.60 -33.16
N ALA A 501 0.03 -8.04 -33.41
CA ALA A 501 -0.17 -6.99 -34.42
C ALA A 501 0.63 -5.72 -34.15
N LEU A 502 1.03 -5.50 -32.89
CA LEU A 502 1.85 -4.35 -32.46
C LEU A 502 3.36 -4.62 -32.54
N ALA A 503 3.77 -5.86 -32.88
CA ALA A 503 5.19 -6.24 -32.89
C ALA A 503 5.94 -5.49 -34.00
N ASP A 504 6.96 -4.75 -33.64
CA ASP A 504 7.94 -4.09 -34.51
C ASP A 504 9.27 -3.87 -33.76
N SER A 505 10.25 -3.26 -34.42
CA SER A 505 11.60 -3.03 -33.86
C SER A 505 11.65 -2.04 -32.68
N LYS A 506 10.57 -1.30 -32.40
CA LYS A 506 10.45 -0.33 -31.29
C LYS A 506 9.49 -0.79 -30.21
N LEU A 507 8.82 -1.92 -30.37
CA LEU A 507 8.10 -2.61 -29.31
C LEU A 507 9.03 -3.64 -28.67
N TYR A 508 9.45 -3.38 -27.45
CA TYR A 508 10.38 -4.24 -26.75
C TYR A 508 9.64 -5.40 -26.06
N THR A 509 10.15 -6.61 -26.23
CA THR A 509 9.60 -7.79 -25.56
C THR A 509 10.55 -8.31 -24.49
N ILE A 510 10.08 -8.40 -23.25
CA ILE A 510 10.78 -9.04 -22.13
C ILE A 510 10.19 -10.44 -21.95
N ALA A 511 10.96 -11.47 -22.27
CA ALA A 511 10.48 -12.85 -22.27
C ALA A 511 11.00 -13.61 -21.04
N LEU A 512 10.09 -14.08 -20.19
CA LEU A 512 10.37 -14.94 -19.05
C LEU A 512 10.35 -16.40 -19.51
N MET A 513 11.52 -17.03 -19.62
CA MET A 513 11.70 -18.35 -20.23
C MET A 513 12.31 -19.35 -19.22
N PRO A 514 11.53 -19.80 -18.21
CA PRO A 514 12.03 -20.77 -17.22
C PRO A 514 12.25 -22.15 -17.83
N LYS A 515 13.22 -22.90 -17.30
CA LYS A 515 13.53 -24.26 -17.75
C LYS A 515 12.42 -25.26 -17.37
N HIS A 516 11.86 -25.12 -16.15
CA HIS A 516 10.93 -26.08 -15.57
C HIS A 516 9.47 -25.90 -15.98
N MET A 517 9.13 -24.77 -16.64
CA MET A 517 7.75 -24.47 -17.01
C MET A 517 7.60 -24.01 -18.46
N LEU A 518 7.14 -24.92 -19.30
CA LEU A 518 6.73 -24.65 -20.68
C LEU A 518 7.80 -23.91 -21.51
N TYR A 519 9.10 -24.18 -21.29
CA TYR A 519 10.21 -23.52 -21.98
C TYR A 519 10.03 -23.54 -23.50
N GLU A 520 9.86 -24.73 -24.11
CA GLU A 520 9.73 -24.85 -25.58
C GLU A 520 8.50 -24.13 -26.14
N LYS A 521 7.42 -24.03 -25.34
CA LYS A 521 6.22 -23.28 -25.74
C LYS A 521 6.45 -21.78 -25.71
N THR A 522 7.12 -21.30 -24.68
CA THR A 522 7.48 -19.87 -24.58
C THR A 522 8.49 -19.50 -25.64
N LYS A 523 9.50 -20.34 -25.87
CA LYS A 523 10.52 -20.20 -26.94
C LYS A 523 9.84 -20.01 -28.30
N SER A 524 8.91 -20.90 -28.69
CA SER A 524 8.18 -20.79 -29.95
C SER A 524 7.40 -19.47 -30.08
N ASN A 525 6.82 -18.96 -28.98
CA ASN A 525 6.13 -17.66 -29.03
C ASN A 525 7.12 -16.49 -29.15
N VAL A 526 8.29 -16.58 -28.56
CA VAL A 526 9.37 -15.59 -28.74
C VAL A 526 9.86 -15.57 -30.19
N GLU A 527 10.08 -16.73 -30.80
CA GLU A 527 10.47 -16.86 -32.21
C GLU A 527 9.45 -16.20 -33.16
N GLU A 528 8.15 -16.29 -32.84
CA GLU A 528 7.08 -15.63 -33.59
C GLU A 528 7.13 -14.10 -33.53
N LEU A 529 7.55 -13.55 -32.39
CA LEU A 529 7.76 -12.10 -32.19
C LEU A 529 9.03 -11.63 -32.91
N ILE A 530 10.11 -12.38 -32.80
CA ILE A 530 11.37 -12.12 -33.53
C ILE A 530 11.16 -12.11 -35.05
N ALA A 531 10.35 -13.05 -35.57
CA ALA A 531 9.98 -13.08 -36.99
C ALA A 531 9.19 -11.83 -37.48
N ARG A 532 8.82 -10.92 -36.57
CA ARG A 532 8.15 -9.64 -36.83
C ARG A 532 8.98 -8.45 -36.37
N ASP A 533 10.29 -8.64 -36.33
CA ASP A 533 11.28 -7.64 -35.97
C ASP A 533 11.14 -7.06 -34.53
N SER A 534 10.41 -7.74 -33.61
CA SER A 534 10.35 -7.30 -32.21
C SER A 534 11.73 -7.43 -31.57
N THR A 535 12.19 -6.38 -30.90
CA THR A 535 13.43 -6.42 -30.11
C THR A 535 13.17 -7.18 -28.81
N VAL A 536 13.87 -8.30 -28.61
CA VAL A 536 13.62 -9.23 -27.50
C VAL A 536 14.78 -9.28 -26.51
N LEU A 537 14.46 -9.10 -25.22
CA LEU A 537 15.30 -9.45 -24.09
C LEU A 537 14.77 -10.78 -23.48
N SER A 538 15.54 -11.83 -23.56
CA SER A 538 15.23 -13.11 -22.93
C SER A 538 15.87 -13.22 -21.55
N ILE A 539 15.10 -13.71 -20.57
CA ILE A 539 15.54 -14.02 -19.21
C ILE A 539 15.37 -15.52 -19.01
N SER A 540 16.48 -16.28 -18.94
CA SER A 540 16.43 -17.74 -18.94
C SER A 540 17.70 -18.37 -18.36
N PRO A 541 17.64 -19.58 -17.77
CA PRO A 541 18.83 -20.36 -17.46
C PRO A 541 19.43 -21.02 -18.72
N LEU A 542 18.64 -21.22 -19.78
CA LEU A 542 19.05 -21.83 -21.03
C LEU A 542 19.38 -20.76 -22.07
N GLU A 543 20.50 -20.92 -22.77
CA GLU A 543 20.91 -19.99 -23.82
C GLU A 543 19.90 -19.97 -24.96
N PHE A 544 19.64 -18.76 -25.48
CA PHE A 544 18.73 -18.53 -26.58
C PHE A 544 19.34 -17.46 -27.52
N ASP A 545 20.00 -17.92 -28.57
CA ASP A 545 20.83 -17.09 -29.44
C ASP A 545 20.04 -16.18 -30.39
N LEU A 546 18.72 -16.36 -30.48
CA LEU A 546 17.87 -15.55 -31.37
C LEU A 546 17.43 -14.22 -30.76
N SER A 547 17.53 -14.05 -29.42
CA SER A 547 17.18 -12.79 -28.78
C SER A 547 18.27 -11.74 -28.96
N ASP A 548 17.84 -10.47 -29.07
CA ASP A 548 18.74 -9.30 -29.17
C ASP A 548 19.59 -9.11 -27.92
N ASP A 549 19.01 -9.35 -26.77
CA ASP A 549 19.66 -9.32 -25.47
C ASP A 549 19.29 -10.55 -24.64
N PHE A 550 20.18 -10.94 -23.75
CA PHE A 550 20.01 -12.13 -22.94
C PHE A 550 20.51 -11.91 -21.50
N ILE A 551 19.66 -12.22 -20.52
CA ILE A 551 20.05 -12.30 -19.10
C ILE A 551 20.01 -13.77 -18.68
N LYS A 552 21.18 -14.36 -18.46
CA LYS A 552 21.31 -15.73 -17.97
C LYS A 552 20.99 -15.77 -16.49
N THR A 553 20.02 -16.59 -16.10
CA THR A 553 19.72 -16.95 -14.71
C THR A 553 20.51 -18.18 -14.30
N ASN A 554 20.49 -18.48 -13.00
CA ASN A 554 21.06 -19.73 -12.51
C ASN A 554 20.15 -20.91 -12.91
N GLU A 555 20.74 -22.10 -13.10
CA GLU A 555 19.95 -23.31 -13.16
C GLU A 555 19.45 -23.65 -11.76
N GLN A 556 18.15 -23.72 -11.61
CA GLN A 556 17.46 -24.02 -10.36
C GLN A 556 16.88 -25.44 -10.41
N ASP A 557 16.61 -26.03 -9.24
CA ASP A 557 15.99 -27.35 -9.14
C ASP A 557 14.45 -27.29 -9.14
N HIS A 558 13.87 -26.08 -9.05
CA HIS A 558 12.43 -25.89 -8.90
C HIS A 558 11.94 -24.60 -9.58
N TYR A 559 10.78 -24.66 -10.24
CA TYR A 559 10.21 -23.51 -10.97
C TYR A 559 9.98 -22.26 -10.12
N MET A 560 9.65 -22.41 -8.83
CA MET A 560 9.48 -21.25 -7.95
C MET A 560 10.81 -20.56 -7.61
N CYS A 561 11.91 -21.28 -7.62
CA CYS A 561 13.25 -20.67 -7.50
C CYS A 561 13.58 -19.83 -8.74
N GLU A 562 13.25 -20.33 -9.95
CA GLU A 562 13.33 -19.54 -11.20
C GLU A 562 12.42 -18.32 -11.16
N PHE A 563 11.19 -18.47 -10.64
CA PHE A 563 10.22 -17.38 -10.48
C PHE A 563 10.80 -16.22 -9.64
N PHE A 564 11.31 -16.51 -8.47
CA PHE A 564 11.86 -15.48 -7.57
C PHE A 564 13.14 -14.84 -8.14
N GLU A 565 13.99 -15.58 -8.83
CA GLU A 565 15.17 -15.01 -9.49
C GLU A 565 14.76 -14.06 -10.63
N MET A 566 13.83 -14.47 -11.50
CA MET A 566 13.34 -13.63 -12.60
C MET A 566 12.56 -12.42 -12.09
N MET A 567 11.86 -12.54 -10.95
CA MET A 567 11.19 -11.41 -10.28
C MET A 567 12.18 -10.28 -9.95
N VAL A 568 13.31 -10.61 -9.32
CA VAL A 568 14.33 -9.61 -8.97
C VAL A 568 14.90 -8.95 -10.23
N ILE A 569 15.12 -9.72 -11.31
CA ILE A 569 15.62 -9.19 -12.58
C ILE A 569 14.64 -8.17 -13.17
N THR A 570 13.34 -8.47 -13.18
CA THR A 570 12.31 -7.54 -13.70
C THR A 570 12.20 -6.29 -12.86
N GLN A 571 12.31 -6.38 -11.53
CA GLN A 571 12.33 -5.23 -10.62
C GLN A 571 13.54 -4.32 -10.88
N LEU A 572 14.74 -4.89 -10.99
CA LEU A 572 15.97 -4.14 -11.29
C LEU A 572 15.91 -3.50 -12.67
N LEU A 573 15.38 -4.20 -13.68
CA LEU A 573 15.24 -3.67 -15.03
C LEU A 573 14.32 -2.45 -15.07
N ALA A 574 13.16 -2.54 -14.43
CA ALA A 574 12.21 -1.44 -14.33
C ALA A 574 12.83 -0.23 -13.60
N MET A 575 13.54 -0.46 -12.50
CA MET A 575 14.24 0.57 -11.74
C MET A 575 15.32 1.27 -12.57
N GLU A 576 16.21 0.51 -13.21
CA GLU A 576 17.34 1.08 -13.96
C GLU A 576 16.91 1.83 -15.24
N ILE A 577 15.87 1.36 -15.95
CA ILE A 577 15.26 2.11 -17.07
C ILE A 577 14.72 3.45 -16.54
N SER A 578 14.01 3.44 -15.42
CA SER A 578 13.38 4.63 -14.85
C SER A 578 14.40 5.65 -14.35
N ILE A 579 15.48 5.20 -13.72
CA ILE A 579 16.59 6.07 -13.27
C ILE A 579 17.25 6.75 -14.49
N ARG A 580 17.46 6.02 -15.59
CA ARG A 580 18.03 6.61 -16.82
C ARG A 580 17.13 7.66 -17.48
N LEU A 581 15.83 7.53 -17.31
CA LEU A 581 14.85 8.55 -17.75
C LEU A 581 14.79 9.75 -16.81
N GLY A 582 15.53 9.74 -15.69
CA GLY A 582 15.55 10.82 -14.70
C GLY A 582 14.37 10.81 -13.74
N ASN A 583 13.64 9.70 -13.63
CA ASN A 583 12.48 9.59 -12.76
C ASN A 583 12.87 9.26 -11.32
N ASP A 584 12.06 9.72 -10.36
CA ASP A 584 12.14 9.34 -8.96
C ASP A 584 11.46 7.97 -8.77
N VAL A 585 12.24 6.92 -8.53
CA VAL A 585 11.73 5.55 -8.38
C VAL A 585 11.12 5.27 -7.00
N ASP A 586 11.41 6.12 -6.00
CA ASP A 586 10.81 6.01 -4.67
C ASP A 586 9.42 6.65 -4.63
N MET A 587 9.24 7.78 -5.36
CA MET A 587 8.01 8.58 -5.39
C MET A 587 7.61 8.90 -6.84
N PRO A 588 7.15 7.92 -7.61
CA PRO A 588 6.70 8.14 -8.98
C PRO A 588 5.44 9.00 -9.01
N ARG A 589 5.33 9.88 -10.02
CA ARG A 589 4.19 10.81 -10.15
C ARG A 589 2.84 10.06 -10.20
N ASN A 590 1.78 10.70 -9.69
CA ASN A 590 0.39 10.23 -9.75
C ASN A 590 0.11 8.91 -9.01
N LEU A 591 1.04 8.39 -8.24
CA LEU A 591 0.87 7.16 -7.46
C LEU A 591 0.93 7.43 -5.97
N ALA A 592 0.36 6.53 -5.19
CA ALA A 592 0.47 6.46 -3.75
C ALA A 592 0.70 5.01 -3.31
N LYS A 593 1.42 4.81 -2.22
CA LYS A 593 1.77 3.47 -1.70
C LYS A 593 0.54 2.61 -1.37
N SER A 594 -0.56 3.23 -0.96
CA SER A 594 -1.79 2.54 -0.61
C SER A 594 -3.00 3.41 -0.95
N VAL A 595 -4.02 2.81 -1.55
CA VAL A 595 -5.27 3.47 -1.94
C VAL A 595 -6.32 3.14 -0.88
N THR A 596 -6.66 4.12 -0.03
CA THR A 596 -7.62 3.96 1.09
C THR A 596 -8.93 4.69 0.84
N VAL A 597 -9.11 5.19 -0.35
CA VAL A 597 -10.32 5.87 -0.82
C VAL A 597 -10.69 5.31 -2.18
N GLU A 598 -11.94 5.42 -2.51
CA GLU A 598 -12.49 5.07 -3.81
C GLU A 598 -12.35 6.22 -4.80
#